data_86edfb54db2f53366b8c004dc3e1d757
#
_entry.id   86edfb54db2f53366b8c004dc3e1d757
#
_cell.length_a   1.000
_cell.length_b   1.000
_cell.length_c   1.000
_cell.angle_alpha   90.00
_cell.angle_beta   90.00
_cell.angle_gamma   90.00
#
_symmetry.space_group_name_H-M   'P 1'
#
loop_
_entity.id
_entity.type
_entity.pdbx_description
1 polymer ?
#
loop_
_entity_poly.entity_id
_entity_poly.type
_entity_poly.pdbx_seq_one_letter_code
_entity_poly.pdbx_strand_id
1 'polypeptide(L)'
;MHDAIRSLDSAIIGTVEDQAGVLLAPPAFLDLLPIAVYACEAGGRLRWFNRRAADLWGRSPRIGDDTERFCGSYKLYALDGTLIRREETAMAQVLRTGVGVTGKEAAIERPDGTRVVTMVHISPLKDAAGSVIGALNCFHDVTDVKHEDRELRDRERRLRELLDALPAAIYMTDATGRITYFNQAAVELAGRRPTLGQDEWCVTWRLFRPDGNPLPHDQCPMAVALRENRPVRGMEAVAERPDGTRVPFIPYPTPLHDASGALIGAVNMLVDISHRKEAETQQRILFSELNHRIKNNMQMLHALLSAALRETQSAEARAVLTDAIHRVGAMAAAQQVLYQTNNAACYSAKEFLASVCASAQQAFKPGIELQFESVSEQLSNDTAMPLALILNELLTNAVKHGVNGRNEGSIRVGLRKDGDHFALHVEDDGPGFELPEARRRSSGLGLVMGLARQIGGAFEVDRLPGARCTVRFRNERTLHQ
;
A
#
# COMPACT_ATOMS: atom_id res chain seq x y z
N MET A 1 -36.79 -19.38 -19.62
CA MET A 1 -37.27 -20.72 -19.18
C MET A 1 -38.55 -20.62 -18.33
N HIS A 2 -38.67 -19.69 -17.37
CA HIS A 2 -39.89 -19.47 -16.56
C HIS A 2 -41.12 -19.13 -17.40
N ASP A 3 -40.99 -18.27 -18.42
CA ASP A 3 -42.11 -17.87 -19.31
C ASP A 3 -42.53 -18.99 -20.25
N ALA A 4 -41.61 -19.85 -20.66
CA ALA A 4 -41.91 -21.03 -21.49
C ALA A 4 -42.71 -22.09 -20.71
N ILE A 5 -42.45 -22.26 -19.41
CA ILE A 5 -43.15 -23.17 -18.53
C ILE A 5 -44.58 -22.67 -18.25
N ARG A 6 -44.77 -21.36 -18.00
CA ARG A 6 -46.09 -20.74 -17.88
C ARG A 6 -46.91 -20.84 -19.15
N SER A 7 -46.25 -20.70 -20.29
CA SER A 7 -46.86 -20.85 -21.62
C SER A 7 -47.32 -22.31 -21.88
N LEU A 8 -46.51 -23.30 -21.43
CA LEU A 8 -46.85 -24.72 -21.52
C LEU A 8 -47.98 -25.11 -20.57
N ASP A 9 -47.99 -24.61 -19.32
CA ASP A 9 -49.12 -24.82 -18.39
C ASP A 9 -50.43 -24.29 -19.00
N SER A 10 -50.40 -23.09 -19.60
CA SER A 10 -51.55 -22.49 -20.24
C SER A 10 -51.97 -23.25 -21.51
N ALA A 11 -51.04 -23.78 -22.28
CA ALA A 11 -51.29 -24.51 -23.51
C ALA A 11 -51.81 -25.95 -23.27
N ILE A 12 -51.30 -26.63 -22.23
CA ILE A 12 -51.71 -28.00 -21.87
C ILE A 12 -53.11 -27.99 -21.20
N ILE A 13 -53.39 -27.00 -20.39
CA ILE A 13 -54.64 -26.90 -19.60
C ILE A 13 -55.75 -26.17 -20.37
N GLY A 14 -55.40 -25.21 -21.24
CA GLY A 14 -56.39 -24.36 -21.94
C GLY A 14 -57.03 -24.95 -23.20
N THR A 15 -56.53 -26.10 -23.70
CA THR A 15 -57.03 -26.72 -24.95
C THR A 15 -57.87 -28.00 -24.72
N VAL A 16 -58.06 -28.41 -23.45
CA VAL A 16 -58.82 -29.61 -23.16
C VAL A 16 -60.26 -29.23 -22.70
N GLU A 17 -61.21 -29.25 -23.57
CA GLU A 17 -62.61 -29.04 -23.22
C GLU A 17 -63.16 -30.11 -22.23
N ASP A 18 -62.43 -31.22 -22.04
CA ASP A 18 -62.74 -32.27 -21.07
C ASP A 18 -61.47 -32.59 -20.23
N GLN A 19 -61.29 -31.90 -19.11
CA GLN A 19 -60.18 -32.17 -18.17
C GLN A 19 -60.23 -33.61 -17.58
N ALA A 20 -61.37 -34.30 -17.68
CA ALA A 20 -61.52 -35.70 -17.33
C ALA A 20 -60.71 -36.62 -18.26
N GLY A 21 -60.57 -36.25 -19.53
CA GLY A 21 -59.77 -36.95 -20.52
C GLY A 21 -58.31 -37.04 -20.17
N VAL A 22 -57.77 -36.02 -19.49
CA VAL A 22 -56.35 -36.00 -19.00
C VAL A 22 -56.07 -37.11 -17.98
N LEU A 23 -57.07 -37.55 -17.23
CA LEU A 23 -56.90 -38.61 -16.23
C LEU A 23 -57.06 -40.03 -16.84
N LEU A 24 -57.65 -40.17 -18.00
CA LEU A 24 -57.96 -41.48 -18.58
C LEU A 24 -56.80 -42.10 -19.34
N ALA A 25 -56.09 -41.35 -20.12
CA ALA A 25 -54.84 -41.80 -20.78
C ALA A 25 -53.92 -40.62 -21.03
N PRO A 26 -52.60 -40.74 -20.75
CA PRO A 26 -51.65 -39.67 -21.07
C PRO A 26 -51.52 -39.58 -22.60
N PRO A 27 -51.56 -38.38 -23.18
CA PRO A 27 -51.19 -38.20 -24.58
C PRO A 27 -49.76 -38.65 -24.82
N ALA A 28 -49.51 -39.44 -25.87
CA ALA A 28 -48.18 -40.00 -26.17
C ALA A 28 -47.07 -38.91 -26.33
N PHE A 29 -47.46 -37.66 -26.62
CA PHE A 29 -46.51 -36.55 -26.71
C PHE A 29 -45.90 -36.13 -25.36
N LEU A 30 -46.51 -36.48 -24.21
CA LEU A 30 -45.95 -36.12 -22.87
C LEU A 30 -44.61 -36.78 -22.60
N ASP A 31 -44.30 -37.93 -23.21
CA ASP A 31 -43.00 -38.55 -23.13
C ASP A 31 -41.93 -37.82 -23.93
N LEU A 32 -42.32 -36.97 -24.90
CA LEU A 32 -41.40 -36.14 -25.68
C LEU A 32 -41.00 -34.83 -24.94
N LEU A 33 -41.76 -34.48 -23.90
CA LEU A 33 -41.46 -33.26 -23.13
C LEU A 33 -40.18 -33.42 -22.31
N PRO A 34 -39.30 -32.43 -22.27
CA PRO A 34 -38.07 -32.44 -21.47
C PRO A 34 -38.35 -32.23 -19.98
N ILE A 35 -39.58 -32.28 -19.53
CA ILE A 35 -40.06 -32.04 -18.17
C ILE A 35 -40.77 -33.29 -17.64
N ALA A 36 -40.60 -33.54 -16.34
CA ALA A 36 -41.29 -34.61 -15.67
C ALA A 36 -42.76 -34.22 -15.41
N VAL A 37 -43.69 -35.13 -15.75
CA VAL A 37 -45.11 -34.88 -15.56
C VAL A 37 -45.78 -36.11 -14.99
N TYR A 38 -46.73 -35.93 -14.05
CA TYR A 38 -47.63 -36.99 -13.58
C TYR A 38 -48.98 -36.43 -13.14
N ALA A 39 -49.96 -37.28 -13.15
CA ALA A 39 -51.31 -36.94 -12.69
C ALA A 39 -51.78 -37.87 -11.59
N CYS A 40 -52.56 -37.31 -10.64
CA CYS A 40 -53.29 -38.01 -9.62
C CYS A 40 -54.80 -37.76 -9.77
N GLU A 41 -55.61 -38.76 -9.46
CA GLU A 41 -57.05 -38.57 -9.28
C GLU A 41 -57.39 -37.87 -7.95
N ALA A 42 -58.63 -37.44 -7.76
CA ALA A 42 -59.07 -36.72 -6.55
C ALA A 42 -58.73 -37.42 -5.25
N GLY A 43 -58.71 -38.76 -5.23
CA GLY A 43 -58.26 -39.57 -4.07
C GLY A 43 -56.75 -39.63 -3.86
N GLY A 44 -55.97 -39.01 -4.75
CA GLY A 44 -54.50 -38.96 -4.66
C GLY A 44 -53.79 -40.14 -5.29
N ARG A 45 -54.49 -41.15 -5.83
CA ARG A 45 -53.86 -42.29 -6.53
C ARG A 45 -53.22 -41.82 -7.81
N LEU A 46 -51.97 -42.31 -8.09
CA LEU A 46 -51.28 -42.06 -9.38
C LEU A 46 -52.06 -42.70 -10.51
N ARG A 47 -52.39 -41.89 -11.53
CA ARG A 47 -53.09 -42.37 -12.74
C ARG A 47 -52.12 -42.65 -13.87
N TRP A 48 -51.13 -41.81 -14.04
CA TRP A 48 -50.05 -41.97 -15.01
C TRP A 48 -48.88 -41.03 -14.68
N PHE A 49 -47.73 -41.29 -15.27
CA PHE A 49 -46.50 -40.47 -15.22
C PHE A 49 -45.73 -40.70 -16.52
N ASN A 50 -44.95 -39.69 -16.95
CA ASN A 50 -44.09 -39.86 -18.12
C ASN A 50 -42.72 -40.43 -17.70
N ARG A 51 -41.91 -40.81 -18.71
CA ARG A 51 -40.58 -41.37 -18.50
C ARG A 51 -39.66 -40.46 -17.67
N ARG A 52 -39.73 -39.15 -17.91
CA ARG A 52 -38.93 -38.16 -17.16
C ARG A 52 -39.28 -38.15 -15.67
N ALA A 53 -40.53 -38.34 -15.31
CA ALA A 53 -40.92 -38.45 -13.91
C ALA A 53 -40.30 -39.71 -13.24
N ALA A 54 -40.31 -40.86 -13.93
CA ALA A 54 -39.69 -42.08 -13.48
C ALA A 54 -38.17 -41.92 -13.32
N ASP A 55 -37.51 -41.27 -14.26
CA ASP A 55 -36.05 -40.97 -14.23
C ASP A 55 -35.70 -40.07 -13.04
N LEU A 56 -36.47 -39.03 -12.74
CA LEU A 56 -36.23 -38.14 -11.59
C LEU A 56 -36.52 -38.83 -10.27
N TRP A 57 -37.55 -39.69 -10.18
CA TRP A 57 -37.80 -40.47 -8.99
C TRP A 57 -36.78 -41.61 -8.77
N GLY A 58 -36.05 -42.00 -9.82
CA GLY A 58 -35.17 -43.19 -9.82
C GLY A 58 -35.92 -44.49 -9.67
N ARG A 59 -37.23 -44.49 -9.93
CA ARG A 59 -38.15 -45.65 -9.87
C ARG A 59 -39.40 -45.46 -10.70
N SER A 60 -40.03 -46.56 -11.03
CA SER A 60 -41.35 -46.58 -11.68
C SER A 60 -42.40 -47.08 -10.70
N PRO A 61 -43.23 -46.20 -10.08
CA PRO A 61 -44.27 -46.59 -9.15
C PRO A 61 -45.38 -47.40 -9.85
N ARG A 62 -46.09 -48.24 -9.11
CA ARG A 62 -47.24 -48.99 -9.63
C ARG A 62 -48.45 -48.06 -9.73
N ILE A 63 -49.00 -47.91 -10.93
CA ILE A 63 -50.19 -47.14 -11.17
C ILE A 63 -51.40 -47.80 -10.47
N GLY A 64 -52.21 -46.99 -9.79
CA GLY A 64 -53.43 -47.47 -9.08
C GLY A 64 -53.19 -48.12 -7.71
N ASP A 65 -51.95 -48.19 -7.26
CA ASP A 65 -51.59 -48.72 -5.93
C ASP A 65 -51.96 -47.68 -4.85
N ASP A 66 -52.70 -48.12 -3.83
CA ASP A 66 -53.09 -47.28 -2.69
C ASP A 66 -51.91 -46.84 -1.81
N THR A 67 -50.79 -47.54 -1.89
CA THR A 67 -49.56 -47.17 -1.17
C THR A 67 -48.77 -46.09 -1.90
N GLU A 68 -49.05 -45.84 -3.18
CA GLU A 68 -48.36 -44.86 -4.07
C GLU A 68 -49.21 -43.61 -4.30
N ARG A 69 -49.74 -43.01 -3.22
CA ARG A 69 -50.59 -41.82 -3.31
C ARG A 69 -49.82 -40.54 -3.31
N PHE A 70 -50.34 -39.51 -4.03
CA PHE A 70 -49.89 -38.13 -4.11
C PHE A 70 -48.54 -37.89 -4.82
N CYS A 71 -47.59 -38.82 -4.78
CA CYS A 71 -46.30 -38.68 -5.42
C CYS A 71 -45.64 -40.05 -5.68
N GLY A 72 -44.99 -40.20 -6.81
CA GLY A 72 -44.23 -41.42 -7.15
C GLY A 72 -42.81 -41.49 -6.56
N SER A 73 -42.33 -40.45 -5.85
CA SER A 73 -41.03 -40.45 -5.24
C SER A 73 -40.88 -41.49 -4.11
N TYR A 74 -39.67 -41.98 -3.88
CA TYR A 74 -39.38 -42.89 -2.77
C TYR A 74 -39.54 -42.15 -1.43
N LYS A 75 -38.87 -41.01 -1.24
CA LYS A 75 -39.10 -40.07 -0.14
C LYS A 75 -39.02 -38.65 -0.64
N LEU A 76 -39.68 -37.75 0.06
CA LEU A 76 -39.68 -36.32 -0.26
C LEU A 76 -39.27 -35.53 0.99
N TYR A 77 -38.42 -34.53 0.80
CA TYR A 77 -37.94 -33.66 1.87
C TYR A 77 -38.16 -32.20 1.52
N ALA A 78 -38.38 -31.36 2.50
CA ALA A 78 -38.22 -29.94 2.39
C ALA A 78 -36.73 -29.57 2.25
N LEU A 79 -36.41 -28.37 1.80
CA LEU A 79 -35.01 -27.95 1.60
C LEU A 79 -34.22 -27.84 2.91
N ASP A 80 -34.88 -27.73 4.05
CA ASP A 80 -34.28 -27.78 5.40
C ASP A 80 -33.95 -29.21 5.88
N GLY A 81 -34.27 -30.22 5.06
CA GLY A 81 -34.04 -31.63 5.37
C GLY A 81 -35.18 -32.32 6.11
N THR A 82 -36.29 -31.65 6.38
CA THR A 82 -37.47 -32.24 7.03
C THR A 82 -38.20 -33.18 6.09
N LEU A 83 -38.49 -34.41 6.54
CA LEU A 83 -39.27 -35.39 5.75
C LEU A 83 -40.70 -34.92 5.57
N ILE A 84 -41.14 -34.82 4.29
CA ILE A 84 -42.51 -34.51 3.95
C ILE A 84 -43.33 -35.82 3.85
N ARG A 85 -44.35 -35.93 4.67
CA ARG A 85 -45.26 -37.07 4.60
C ARG A 85 -46.11 -37.00 3.36
N ARG A 86 -46.58 -38.13 2.85
CA ARG A 86 -47.36 -38.17 1.59
C ARG A 86 -48.60 -37.26 1.62
N GLU A 87 -49.30 -37.19 2.74
CA GLU A 87 -50.50 -36.39 2.96
C GLU A 87 -50.19 -34.89 3.09
N GLU A 88 -48.93 -34.53 3.29
CA GLU A 88 -48.41 -33.14 3.47
C GLU A 88 -47.81 -32.60 2.16
N THR A 89 -47.76 -33.41 1.10
CA THR A 89 -47.21 -33.04 -0.19
C THR A 89 -47.98 -31.88 -0.80
N ALA A 90 -47.36 -31.11 -1.68
CA ALA A 90 -48.02 -30.05 -2.44
C ALA A 90 -49.15 -30.61 -3.29
N MET A 91 -49.03 -31.84 -3.82
CA MET A 91 -50.11 -32.54 -4.55
C MET A 91 -51.33 -32.76 -3.64
N ALA A 92 -51.12 -33.29 -2.43
CA ALA A 92 -52.22 -33.49 -1.49
C ALA A 92 -52.88 -32.16 -1.08
N GLN A 93 -52.15 -31.12 -0.95
CA GLN A 93 -52.66 -29.76 -0.70
C GLN A 93 -53.54 -29.28 -1.84
N VAL A 94 -53.08 -29.38 -3.11
CA VAL A 94 -53.80 -28.94 -4.29
C VAL A 94 -55.12 -29.72 -4.46
N LEU A 95 -55.08 -31.04 -4.29
CA LEU A 95 -56.29 -31.90 -4.35
C LEU A 95 -57.32 -31.54 -3.29
N ARG A 96 -56.89 -31.16 -2.10
CA ARG A 96 -57.80 -30.80 -0.98
C ARG A 96 -58.39 -29.40 -1.13
N THR A 97 -57.59 -28.44 -1.60
CA THR A 97 -57.97 -26.99 -1.64
C THR A 97 -58.52 -26.55 -3.01
N GLY A 98 -58.22 -27.29 -4.07
CA GLY A 98 -58.53 -26.88 -5.43
C GLY A 98 -57.74 -25.64 -5.91
N VAL A 99 -56.68 -25.25 -5.18
CA VAL A 99 -55.78 -24.11 -5.51
C VAL A 99 -54.44 -24.64 -5.98
N GLY A 100 -54.00 -24.23 -7.16
CA GLY A 100 -52.74 -24.65 -7.74
C GLY A 100 -51.52 -24.13 -6.94
N VAL A 101 -50.41 -24.84 -7.06
CA VAL A 101 -49.10 -24.49 -6.45
C VAL A 101 -48.08 -24.31 -7.57
N THR A 102 -47.36 -23.18 -7.56
CA THR A 102 -46.35 -22.86 -8.57
C THR A 102 -45.01 -22.52 -7.90
N GLY A 103 -43.93 -23.08 -8.44
CA GLY A 103 -42.57 -22.73 -7.98
C GLY A 103 -42.21 -23.25 -6.60
N LYS A 104 -42.91 -24.29 -6.08
CA LYS A 104 -42.54 -24.89 -4.80
C LYS A 104 -41.36 -25.86 -5.01
N GLU A 105 -40.40 -25.77 -4.13
CA GLU A 105 -39.19 -26.62 -4.17
C GLU A 105 -39.30 -27.79 -3.18
N ALA A 106 -38.79 -28.96 -3.56
CA ALA A 106 -38.68 -30.12 -2.69
C ALA A 106 -37.50 -31.01 -3.15
N ALA A 107 -36.88 -31.71 -2.22
CA ALA A 107 -35.82 -32.67 -2.52
C ALA A 107 -36.42 -34.09 -2.58
N ILE A 108 -36.28 -34.76 -3.73
CA ILE A 108 -36.62 -36.15 -3.95
C ILE A 108 -35.40 -37.00 -3.54
N GLU A 109 -35.59 -37.95 -2.64
CA GLU A 109 -34.65 -39.03 -2.37
C GLU A 109 -35.00 -40.27 -3.19
N ARG A 110 -34.08 -40.73 -4.00
CA ARG A 110 -34.22 -41.93 -4.84
C ARG A 110 -33.93 -43.19 -4.01
N PRO A 111 -34.30 -44.38 -4.50
CA PRO A 111 -34.01 -45.65 -3.79
C PRO A 111 -32.55 -45.93 -3.55
N ASP A 112 -31.63 -45.39 -4.35
CA ASP A 112 -30.19 -45.48 -4.21
C ASP A 112 -29.60 -44.52 -3.18
N GLY A 113 -30.45 -43.68 -2.55
CA GLY A 113 -30.05 -42.67 -1.58
C GLY A 113 -29.66 -41.31 -2.21
N THR A 114 -29.53 -41.18 -3.50
CA THR A 114 -29.25 -39.90 -4.14
C THR A 114 -30.43 -38.95 -3.99
N ARG A 115 -30.12 -37.64 -3.88
CA ARG A 115 -31.13 -36.59 -3.74
C ARG A 115 -31.08 -35.63 -4.91
N VAL A 116 -32.24 -35.26 -5.40
CA VAL A 116 -32.46 -34.32 -6.51
C VAL A 116 -33.40 -33.23 -6.03
N VAL A 117 -33.01 -31.99 -6.18
CA VAL A 117 -33.86 -30.83 -5.85
C VAL A 117 -34.77 -30.56 -7.07
N THR A 118 -36.07 -30.61 -6.86
CA THR A 118 -37.03 -30.37 -7.91
C THR A 118 -37.90 -29.15 -7.63
N MET A 119 -38.25 -28.43 -8.69
CA MET A 119 -39.26 -27.39 -8.66
C MET A 119 -40.55 -27.91 -9.23
N VAL A 120 -41.63 -27.80 -8.47
CA VAL A 120 -42.95 -28.36 -8.83
C VAL A 120 -43.98 -27.29 -9.18
N HIS A 121 -44.82 -27.58 -10.17
CA HIS A 121 -45.94 -26.78 -10.59
C HIS A 121 -47.15 -27.69 -10.69
N ILE A 122 -48.12 -27.52 -9.78
CA ILE A 122 -49.26 -28.42 -9.63
C ILE A 122 -50.55 -27.63 -9.92
N SER A 123 -51.29 -28.10 -10.90
CA SER A 123 -52.56 -27.52 -11.30
C SER A 123 -53.69 -28.50 -11.01
N PRO A 124 -54.79 -28.06 -10.35
CA PRO A 124 -55.97 -28.88 -10.16
C PRO A 124 -56.70 -29.14 -11.49
N LEU A 125 -57.19 -30.35 -11.70
CA LEU A 125 -58.08 -30.73 -12.77
C LEU A 125 -59.53 -30.72 -12.24
N LYS A 126 -60.42 -30.00 -12.92
CA LYS A 126 -61.81 -29.80 -12.47
C LYS A 126 -62.76 -30.32 -13.52
N ASP A 127 -63.92 -30.82 -13.07
CA ASP A 127 -65.02 -31.14 -13.95
C ASP A 127 -65.85 -29.89 -14.38
N ALA A 128 -66.87 -30.08 -15.22
CA ALA A 128 -67.72 -29.00 -15.68
C ALA A 128 -68.53 -28.33 -14.53
N ALA A 129 -68.67 -28.99 -13.40
CA ALA A 129 -69.27 -28.44 -12.18
C ALA A 129 -68.23 -27.69 -11.24
N GLY A 130 -67.00 -27.67 -11.63
CA GLY A 130 -65.91 -27.03 -10.84
C GLY A 130 -65.34 -27.89 -9.72
N SER A 131 -65.79 -29.16 -9.60
CA SER A 131 -65.25 -30.07 -8.57
C SER A 131 -63.88 -30.63 -8.97
N VAL A 132 -62.96 -30.76 -8.01
CA VAL A 132 -61.61 -31.28 -8.27
C VAL A 132 -61.71 -32.80 -8.53
N ILE A 133 -61.40 -33.20 -9.75
CA ILE A 133 -61.36 -34.62 -10.19
C ILE A 133 -59.94 -35.20 -10.14
N GLY A 134 -58.95 -34.34 -10.04
CA GLY A 134 -57.54 -34.74 -9.98
C GLY A 134 -56.61 -33.54 -9.96
N ALA A 135 -55.31 -33.78 -10.14
CA ALA A 135 -54.31 -32.72 -10.34
C ALA A 135 -53.15 -33.23 -11.21
N LEU A 136 -52.57 -32.31 -11.95
CA LEU A 136 -51.38 -32.47 -12.80
C LEU A 136 -50.17 -31.78 -12.15
N ASN A 137 -49.05 -32.48 -12.06
CA ASN A 137 -47.79 -31.90 -11.64
C ASN A 137 -46.79 -31.92 -12.78
N CYS A 138 -46.24 -30.76 -13.10
CA CYS A 138 -45.06 -30.59 -13.92
C CYS A 138 -43.87 -30.24 -13.01
N PHE A 139 -42.77 -31.00 -13.10
CA PHE A 139 -41.60 -30.73 -12.25
C PHE A 139 -40.33 -31.00 -13.01
N HIS A 140 -39.24 -30.29 -12.60
CA HIS A 140 -37.94 -30.44 -13.22
C HIS A 140 -36.82 -30.33 -12.17
N ASP A 141 -35.68 -30.88 -12.53
CA ASP A 141 -34.47 -30.86 -11.71
C ASP A 141 -33.87 -29.42 -11.73
N VAL A 142 -33.61 -28.88 -10.56
CA VAL A 142 -32.94 -27.58 -10.36
C VAL A 142 -31.65 -27.73 -9.54
N THR A 143 -31.15 -28.96 -9.34
CA THR A 143 -30.04 -29.29 -8.50
C THR A 143 -28.79 -28.53 -8.95
N ASP A 144 -28.43 -28.59 -10.23
CA ASP A 144 -27.21 -27.95 -10.77
C ASP A 144 -27.30 -26.43 -10.64
N VAL A 145 -28.46 -25.83 -10.99
CA VAL A 145 -28.64 -24.36 -10.85
C VAL A 145 -28.51 -23.92 -9.40
N LYS A 146 -29.05 -24.70 -8.46
CA LYS A 146 -28.92 -24.41 -7.03
C LYS A 146 -27.49 -24.59 -6.52
N HIS A 147 -26.77 -25.54 -7.05
CA HIS A 147 -25.36 -25.78 -6.69
C HIS A 147 -24.49 -24.64 -7.17
N GLU A 148 -24.64 -24.21 -8.44
CA GLU A 148 -23.89 -23.10 -9.01
C GLU A 148 -24.16 -21.78 -8.27
N ASP A 149 -25.43 -21.47 -7.96
CA ASP A 149 -25.82 -20.27 -7.22
C ASP A 149 -25.23 -20.27 -5.78
N ARG A 150 -25.21 -21.44 -5.14
CA ARG A 150 -24.62 -21.61 -3.81
C ARG A 150 -23.10 -21.45 -3.84
N GLU A 151 -22.43 -22.08 -4.81
CA GLU A 151 -20.98 -21.94 -4.97
C GLU A 151 -20.56 -20.48 -5.25
N LEU A 152 -21.34 -19.78 -6.09
CA LEU A 152 -21.09 -18.38 -6.39
C LEU A 152 -21.19 -17.52 -5.12
N ARG A 153 -22.26 -17.69 -4.34
CA ARG A 153 -22.45 -16.98 -3.07
C ARG A 153 -21.36 -17.30 -2.04
N ASP A 154 -20.95 -18.57 -1.96
CA ASP A 154 -19.89 -18.98 -1.05
C ASP A 154 -18.53 -18.40 -1.48
N ARG A 155 -18.24 -18.30 -2.78
CA ARG A 155 -17.05 -17.62 -3.31
C ARG A 155 -17.07 -16.13 -3.00
N GLU A 156 -18.19 -15.44 -3.25
CA GLU A 156 -18.33 -14.02 -2.93
C GLU A 156 -18.12 -13.75 -1.42
N ARG A 157 -18.75 -14.55 -0.57
CA ARG A 157 -18.61 -14.45 0.89
C ARG A 157 -17.15 -14.63 1.30
N ARG A 158 -16.50 -15.68 0.78
CA ARG A 158 -15.11 -15.98 1.09
C ARG A 158 -14.16 -14.87 0.64
N LEU A 159 -14.39 -14.26 -0.52
CA LEU A 159 -13.61 -13.11 -0.98
C LEU A 159 -13.78 -11.91 -0.05
N ARG A 160 -15.01 -11.61 0.39
CA ARG A 160 -15.26 -10.53 1.35
C ARG A 160 -14.57 -10.78 2.68
N GLU A 161 -14.69 -11.99 3.23
CA GLU A 161 -14.01 -12.38 4.48
C GLU A 161 -12.48 -12.23 4.38
N LEU A 162 -11.88 -12.59 3.24
CA LEU A 162 -10.45 -12.39 3.00
C LEU A 162 -10.07 -10.90 2.96
N LEU A 163 -10.83 -10.07 2.26
CA LEU A 163 -10.58 -8.63 2.20
C LEU A 163 -10.76 -7.96 3.58
N ASP A 164 -11.73 -8.39 4.38
CA ASP A 164 -11.98 -7.88 5.73
C ASP A 164 -10.90 -8.32 6.73
N ALA A 165 -10.27 -9.48 6.50
CA ALA A 165 -9.17 -9.98 7.35
C ALA A 165 -7.82 -9.29 7.06
N LEU A 166 -7.69 -8.55 5.96
CA LEU A 166 -6.46 -7.83 5.64
C LEU A 166 -6.28 -6.62 6.57
N PRO A 167 -5.07 -6.42 7.14
CA PRO A 167 -4.78 -5.27 8.01
C PRO A 167 -4.59 -3.96 7.22
N ALA A 168 -4.79 -3.98 5.90
CA ALA A 168 -4.72 -2.82 5.03
C ALA A 168 -6.11 -2.26 4.75
N ALA A 169 -6.27 -0.95 4.81
CA ALA A 169 -7.51 -0.28 4.47
C ALA A 169 -7.78 -0.38 2.97
N ILE A 170 -8.84 -1.08 2.58
CA ILE A 170 -9.22 -1.31 1.19
C ILE A 170 -10.63 -0.80 0.94
N TYR A 171 -10.80 -0.09 -0.17
CA TYR A 171 -12.11 0.29 -0.67
C TYR A 171 -12.15 0.28 -2.20
N MET A 172 -13.35 0.19 -2.75
CA MET A 172 -13.59 0.19 -4.19
C MET A 172 -14.62 1.27 -4.55
N THR A 173 -14.51 1.77 -5.76
CA THR A 173 -15.50 2.68 -6.35
C THR A 173 -15.99 2.13 -7.69
N ASP A 174 -17.12 2.60 -8.14
CA ASP A 174 -17.53 2.47 -9.54
C ASP A 174 -16.75 3.47 -10.42
N ALA A 175 -17.03 3.43 -11.74
CA ALA A 175 -16.39 4.33 -12.70
C ALA A 175 -16.73 5.82 -12.49
N THR A 176 -17.82 6.13 -11.76
CA THR A 176 -18.22 7.50 -11.41
C THR A 176 -17.56 7.99 -10.11
N GLY A 177 -16.84 7.12 -9.39
CA GLY A 177 -16.17 7.43 -8.13
C GLY A 177 -17.00 7.13 -6.88
N ARG A 178 -18.22 6.57 -7.00
CA ARG A 178 -19.06 6.21 -5.84
C ARG A 178 -18.53 4.96 -5.16
N ILE A 179 -18.46 4.98 -3.84
CA ILE A 179 -17.93 3.86 -3.05
C ILE A 179 -18.89 2.68 -3.14
N THR A 180 -18.38 1.53 -3.63
CA THR A 180 -19.13 0.26 -3.79
C THR A 180 -18.74 -0.78 -2.75
N TYR A 181 -17.55 -0.70 -2.18
CA TYR A 181 -17.05 -1.60 -1.14
C TYR A 181 -16.03 -0.90 -0.25
N PHE A 182 -15.94 -1.30 0.99
CA PHE A 182 -14.85 -0.97 1.93
C PHE A 182 -14.75 -2.07 3.00
N ASN A 183 -13.52 -2.32 3.49
CA ASN A 183 -13.28 -3.26 4.59
C ASN A 183 -13.24 -2.53 5.95
N GLN A 184 -13.16 -3.31 7.04
CA GLN A 184 -13.13 -2.78 8.39
C GLN A 184 -11.91 -1.87 8.64
N ALA A 185 -10.72 -2.24 8.12
CA ALA A 185 -9.51 -1.41 8.24
C ALA A 185 -9.67 -0.02 7.59
N ALA A 186 -10.46 0.09 6.50
CA ALA A 186 -10.77 1.39 5.89
C ALA A 186 -11.64 2.26 6.81
N VAL A 187 -12.58 1.66 7.55
CA VAL A 187 -13.39 2.37 8.57
C VAL A 187 -12.50 2.87 9.70
N GLU A 188 -11.57 2.04 10.20
CA GLU A 188 -10.63 2.39 11.26
C GLU A 188 -9.69 3.51 10.85
N LEU A 189 -9.12 3.45 9.64
CA LEU A 189 -8.26 4.50 9.12
C LEU A 189 -9.03 5.82 8.97
N ALA A 190 -10.24 5.78 8.39
CA ALA A 190 -11.06 6.97 8.15
C ALA A 190 -11.71 7.55 9.42
N GLY A 191 -11.84 6.74 10.50
CA GLY A 191 -12.57 7.10 11.71
C GLY A 191 -14.07 7.31 11.50
N ARG A 192 -14.60 6.84 10.36
CA ARG A 192 -16.03 6.91 10.00
C ARG A 192 -16.40 5.73 9.11
N ARG A 193 -17.68 5.38 9.09
CA ARG A 193 -18.22 4.39 8.17
C ARG A 193 -18.81 5.09 6.94
N PRO A 194 -18.27 4.86 5.72
CA PRO A 194 -18.82 5.42 4.49
C PRO A 194 -20.22 4.88 4.18
N THR A 195 -21.01 5.66 3.44
CA THR A 195 -22.31 5.22 2.92
C THR A 195 -22.16 4.76 1.47
N LEU A 196 -22.36 3.46 1.23
CA LEU A 196 -22.25 2.86 -0.12
C LEU A 196 -23.19 3.55 -1.10
N GLY A 197 -22.68 3.84 -2.30
CA GLY A 197 -23.42 4.49 -3.39
C GLY A 197 -23.71 5.98 -3.19
N GLN A 198 -23.36 6.58 -2.05
CA GLN A 198 -23.54 8.00 -1.75
C GLN A 198 -22.23 8.75 -1.59
N ASP A 199 -21.29 8.19 -0.77
CA ASP A 199 -19.97 8.77 -0.64
C ASP A 199 -19.14 8.55 -1.92
N GLU A 200 -18.38 9.56 -2.31
CA GLU A 200 -17.62 9.58 -3.56
C GLU A 200 -16.11 9.75 -3.30
N TRP A 201 -15.30 9.16 -4.17
CA TRP A 201 -13.85 9.29 -4.29
C TRP A 201 -13.02 8.73 -3.14
N CYS A 202 -13.39 8.98 -1.87
CA CYS A 202 -12.59 8.58 -0.73
C CYS A 202 -13.44 8.23 0.49
N VAL A 203 -12.98 7.26 1.29
CA VAL A 203 -13.62 6.84 2.55
C VAL A 203 -13.43 7.87 3.68
N THR A 204 -12.44 8.76 3.56
CA THR A 204 -12.05 9.74 4.59
C THR A 204 -13.04 10.90 4.68
N TRP A 205 -13.07 11.56 5.84
CA TRP A 205 -13.93 12.74 6.02
C TRP A 205 -13.35 13.97 5.35
N ARG A 206 -12.05 14.26 5.61
CA ARG A 206 -11.28 15.33 4.95
C ARG A 206 -9.91 14.82 4.58
N LEU A 207 -9.34 15.40 3.54
CA LEU A 207 -8.00 15.09 3.05
C LEU A 207 -7.13 16.34 3.04
N PHE A 208 -5.85 16.12 3.33
CA PHE A 208 -4.81 17.14 3.26
C PHE A 208 -3.59 16.58 2.52
N ARG A 209 -2.83 17.46 1.93
CA ARG A 209 -1.49 17.18 1.43
C ARG A 209 -0.50 17.08 2.60
N PRO A 210 0.70 16.49 2.41
CA PRO A 210 1.72 16.44 3.47
C PRO A 210 2.17 17.81 3.99
N ASP A 211 2.03 18.86 3.17
CA ASP A 211 2.32 20.25 3.52
C ASP A 211 1.22 20.94 4.36
N GLY A 212 0.12 20.22 4.65
CA GLY A 212 -1.00 20.70 5.42
C GLY A 212 -2.09 21.42 4.61
N ASN A 213 -1.91 21.60 3.31
CA ASN A 213 -2.93 22.20 2.45
C ASN A 213 -4.10 21.24 2.23
N PRO A 214 -5.36 21.72 2.21
CA PRO A 214 -6.53 20.89 1.91
C PRO A 214 -6.41 20.21 0.54
N LEU A 215 -6.83 18.96 0.45
CA LEU A 215 -6.93 18.18 -0.77
C LEU A 215 -8.40 17.84 -1.04
N PRO A 216 -9.07 18.49 -2.00
CA PRO A 216 -10.45 18.15 -2.37
C PRO A 216 -10.57 16.69 -2.81
N HIS A 217 -11.68 16.04 -2.47
CA HIS A 217 -11.89 14.61 -2.78
C HIS A 217 -11.89 14.32 -4.29
N ASP A 218 -12.38 15.23 -5.12
CA ASP A 218 -12.35 15.16 -6.59
C ASP A 218 -10.94 15.32 -7.21
N GLN A 219 -9.94 15.71 -6.38
CA GLN A 219 -8.52 15.80 -6.74
C GLN A 219 -7.67 14.75 -6.01
N CYS A 220 -8.29 13.88 -5.23
CA CYS A 220 -7.57 12.84 -4.51
C CYS A 220 -6.97 11.80 -5.48
N PRO A 221 -5.99 11.00 -5.04
CA PRO A 221 -5.37 9.99 -5.89
C PRO A 221 -6.32 9.01 -6.56
N MET A 222 -7.46 8.68 -5.92
CA MET A 222 -8.50 7.84 -6.50
C MET A 222 -9.19 8.53 -7.69
N ALA A 223 -9.60 9.79 -7.52
CA ALA A 223 -10.21 10.59 -8.58
C ALA A 223 -9.26 10.77 -9.77
N VAL A 224 -7.98 10.98 -9.50
CA VAL A 224 -6.95 11.05 -10.54
C VAL A 224 -6.82 9.72 -11.28
N ALA A 225 -6.77 8.59 -10.56
CA ALA A 225 -6.62 7.26 -11.16
C ALA A 225 -7.79 6.92 -12.09
N LEU A 226 -9.03 7.23 -11.68
CA LEU A 226 -10.23 7.01 -12.51
C LEU A 226 -10.24 7.90 -13.74
N ARG A 227 -9.94 9.20 -13.59
CA ARG A 227 -9.97 10.17 -14.68
C ARG A 227 -8.89 9.91 -15.74
N GLU A 228 -7.67 9.56 -15.30
CA GLU A 228 -6.55 9.31 -16.18
C GLU A 228 -6.43 7.83 -16.60
N ASN A 229 -7.30 6.99 -16.08
CA ASN A 229 -7.34 5.53 -16.32
C ASN A 229 -5.96 4.87 -16.17
N ARG A 230 -5.21 5.27 -15.11
CA ARG A 230 -3.90 4.70 -14.79
C ARG A 230 -3.70 4.58 -13.27
N PRO A 231 -2.88 3.63 -12.80
CA PRO A 231 -2.53 3.56 -11.40
C PRO A 231 -1.77 4.82 -10.94
N VAL A 232 -2.09 5.31 -9.73
CA VAL A 232 -1.33 6.38 -9.07
C VAL A 232 -0.47 5.78 -7.97
N ARG A 233 0.80 6.19 -7.92
CA ARG A 233 1.80 5.67 -6.97
C ARG A 233 2.64 6.81 -6.39
N GLY A 234 3.18 6.59 -5.17
CA GLY A 234 4.16 7.49 -4.55
C GLY A 234 3.60 8.80 -3.99
N MET A 235 2.29 8.98 -3.99
CA MET A 235 1.65 10.16 -3.37
C MET A 235 1.37 9.87 -1.89
N GLU A 236 1.76 10.79 -1.00
CA GLU A 236 1.33 10.77 0.39
C GLU A 236 0.12 11.70 0.57
N ALA A 237 -0.78 11.33 1.46
CA ALA A 237 -1.90 12.16 1.88
C ALA A 237 -2.14 12.02 3.38
N VAL A 238 -2.91 12.93 3.95
CA VAL A 238 -3.28 12.91 5.36
C VAL A 238 -4.80 12.89 5.46
N ALA A 239 -5.35 11.85 6.08
CA ALA A 239 -6.76 11.77 6.42
C ALA A 239 -7.00 12.51 7.74
N GLU A 240 -8.00 13.39 7.79
CA GLU A 240 -8.52 13.93 9.03
C GLU A 240 -9.81 13.20 9.37
N ARG A 241 -9.85 12.62 10.56
CA ARG A 241 -11.02 11.94 11.12
C ARG A 241 -12.03 12.95 11.67
N PRO A 242 -13.29 12.55 11.88
CA PRO A 242 -14.30 13.44 12.50
C PRO A 242 -13.92 13.97 13.89
N ASP A 243 -13.07 13.27 14.64
CA ASP A 243 -12.54 13.69 15.94
C ASP A 243 -11.36 14.66 15.85
N GLY A 244 -10.93 15.03 14.63
CA GLY A 244 -9.80 15.90 14.36
C GLY A 244 -8.44 15.18 14.30
N THR A 245 -8.39 13.88 14.58
CA THR A 245 -7.16 13.08 14.48
C THR A 245 -6.69 13.01 13.03
N ARG A 246 -5.40 13.19 12.80
CA ARG A 246 -4.79 13.11 11.47
C ARG A 246 -3.95 11.86 11.30
N VAL A 247 -4.22 11.12 10.23
CA VAL A 247 -3.53 9.86 9.87
C VAL A 247 -2.85 10.03 8.52
N PRO A 248 -1.51 10.08 8.48
CA PRO A 248 -0.77 10.08 7.22
C PRO A 248 -0.82 8.69 6.58
N PHE A 249 -1.08 8.64 5.28
CA PHE A 249 -1.17 7.38 4.55
C PHE A 249 -0.67 7.51 3.11
N ILE A 250 -0.36 6.36 2.50
CA ILE A 250 -0.05 6.26 1.06
C ILE A 250 -1.18 5.50 0.37
N PRO A 251 -1.88 6.11 -0.57
CA PRO A 251 -2.90 5.46 -1.40
C PRO A 251 -2.26 4.75 -2.60
N TYR A 252 -2.89 3.61 -2.98
CA TYR A 252 -2.51 2.81 -4.14
C TYR A 252 -3.71 2.55 -5.05
N PRO A 253 -4.36 3.58 -5.60
CA PRO A 253 -5.50 3.38 -6.48
C PRO A 253 -5.08 2.73 -7.79
N THR A 254 -5.89 1.74 -8.21
CA THR A 254 -5.69 0.97 -9.44
C THR A 254 -7.04 0.83 -10.15
N PRO A 255 -7.17 1.32 -11.39
CA PRO A 255 -8.37 1.15 -12.20
C PRO A 255 -8.71 -0.31 -12.46
N LEU A 256 -9.99 -0.63 -12.49
CA LEU A 256 -10.54 -1.95 -12.79
C LEU A 256 -11.31 -1.89 -14.12
N HIS A 257 -11.11 -2.92 -14.94
CA HIS A 257 -11.73 -3.03 -16.26
C HIS A 257 -12.52 -4.33 -16.38
N ASP A 258 -13.56 -4.31 -17.17
CA ASP A 258 -14.29 -5.51 -17.57
C ASP A 258 -13.54 -6.29 -18.67
N ALA A 259 -14.14 -7.41 -19.12
CA ALA A 259 -13.59 -8.25 -20.19
C ALA A 259 -13.49 -7.54 -21.55
N SER A 260 -14.21 -6.43 -21.75
CA SER A 260 -14.17 -5.60 -22.97
C SER A 260 -13.08 -4.51 -22.89
N GLY A 261 -12.45 -4.33 -21.73
CA GLY A 261 -11.50 -3.25 -21.47
C GLY A 261 -12.14 -1.94 -21.04
N ALA A 262 -13.45 -1.90 -20.79
CA ALA A 262 -14.13 -0.70 -20.31
C ALA A 262 -13.87 -0.50 -18.81
N LEU A 263 -13.64 0.75 -18.40
CA LEU A 263 -13.44 1.11 -16.98
C LEU A 263 -14.73 0.87 -16.20
N ILE A 264 -14.69 0.00 -15.20
CA ILE A 264 -15.81 -0.32 -14.31
C ILE A 264 -15.68 0.29 -12.91
N GLY A 265 -14.49 0.79 -12.56
CA GLY A 265 -14.23 1.37 -11.26
C GLY A 265 -12.75 1.38 -10.91
N ALA A 266 -12.44 1.48 -9.63
CA ALA A 266 -11.08 1.32 -9.13
C ALA A 266 -11.06 0.70 -7.73
N VAL A 267 -9.97 0.01 -7.40
CA VAL A 267 -9.64 -0.43 -6.05
C VAL A 267 -8.53 0.45 -5.49
N ASN A 268 -8.62 0.81 -4.22
CA ASN A 268 -7.58 1.55 -3.52
C ASN A 268 -7.21 0.85 -2.21
N MET A 269 -5.91 0.69 -2.01
CA MET A 269 -5.34 0.28 -0.74
C MET A 269 -4.68 1.50 -0.09
N LEU A 270 -5.04 1.80 1.16
CA LEU A 270 -4.46 2.87 1.95
C LEU A 270 -3.51 2.25 2.97
N VAL A 271 -2.26 2.62 2.92
CA VAL A 271 -1.23 2.16 3.87
C VAL A 271 -0.98 3.26 4.88
N ASP A 272 -1.34 3.02 6.14
CA ASP A 272 -1.02 3.91 7.25
C ASP A 272 0.51 3.98 7.45
N ILE A 273 1.05 5.19 7.43
CA ILE A 273 2.47 5.46 7.62
C ILE A 273 2.76 6.24 8.90
N SER A 274 1.82 6.27 9.87
CA SER A 274 1.98 6.98 11.14
C SER A 274 3.23 6.55 11.88
N HIS A 275 3.44 5.25 12.08
CA HIS A 275 4.63 4.72 12.74
C HIS A 275 5.93 5.08 12.00
N ARG A 276 5.92 5.08 10.67
CA ARG A 276 7.09 5.50 9.88
C ARG A 276 7.40 6.98 10.12
N LYS A 277 6.39 7.86 10.08
CA LYS A 277 6.55 9.31 10.31
C LYS A 277 6.97 9.62 11.76
N GLU A 278 6.45 8.90 12.73
CA GLU A 278 6.87 9.00 14.12
C GLU A 278 8.33 8.61 14.29
N ALA A 279 8.76 7.48 13.71
CA ALA A 279 10.15 7.02 13.75
C ALA A 279 11.09 8.01 13.06
N GLU A 280 10.73 8.53 11.88
CA GLU A 280 11.50 9.56 11.18
C GLU A 280 11.63 10.84 12.01
N THR A 281 10.55 11.26 12.68
CA THR A 281 10.54 12.44 13.55
C THR A 281 11.40 12.22 14.79
N GLN A 282 11.26 11.07 15.45
CA GLN A 282 12.07 10.71 16.61
C GLN A 282 13.56 10.65 16.28
N GLN A 283 13.91 10.05 15.14
CA GLN A 283 15.28 10.01 14.67
C GLN A 283 15.82 11.41 14.44
N ARG A 284 15.04 12.32 13.87
CA ARG A 284 15.43 13.72 13.64
C ARG A 284 15.66 14.47 14.96
N ILE A 285 14.79 14.25 15.97
CA ILE A 285 14.94 14.84 17.30
C ILE A 285 16.21 14.33 17.98
N LEU A 286 16.44 13.02 18.01
CA LEU A 286 17.64 12.42 18.61
C LEU A 286 18.91 12.93 17.93
N PHE A 287 18.90 13.03 16.61
CA PHE A 287 20.05 13.56 15.86
C PHE A 287 20.32 15.03 16.21
N SER A 288 19.28 15.85 16.33
CA SER A 288 19.40 17.25 16.77
C SER A 288 19.98 17.36 18.20
N GLU A 289 19.49 16.52 19.12
CA GLU A 289 19.99 16.50 20.50
C GLU A 289 21.48 16.09 20.60
N LEU A 290 21.85 15.03 19.86
CA LEU A 290 23.25 14.61 19.78
C LEU A 290 24.16 15.76 19.31
N ASN A 291 23.72 16.47 18.27
CA ASN A 291 24.49 17.61 17.76
C ASN A 291 24.63 18.74 18.77
N HIS A 292 23.56 19.07 19.49
CA HIS A 292 23.63 20.05 20.57
C HIS A 292 24.60 19.64 21.68
N ARG A 293 24.60 18.36 22.07
CA ARG A 293 25.54 17.82 23.09
C ARG A 293 26.99 17.87 22.63
N ILE A 294 27.24 17.51 21.36
CA ILE A 294 28.61 17.56 20.82
C ILE A 294 29.13 19.01 20.79
N LYS A 295 28.30 19.97 20.35
CA LYS A 295 28.62 21.39 20.35
C LYS A 295 28.99 21.87 21.78
N ASN A 296 28.16 21.52 22.76
CA ASN A 296 28.39 21.89 24.16
C ASN A 296 29.69 21.28 24.69
N ASN A 297 30.01 20.02 24.37
CA ASN A 297 31.23 19.36 24.75
C ASN A 297 32.48 20.06 24.16
N MET A 298 32.42 20.46 22.88
CA MET A 298 33.48 21.19 22.22
C MET A 298 33.70 22.57 22.86
N GLN A 299 32.63 23.28 23.20
CA GLN A 299 32.70 24.56 23.89
C GLN A 299 33.33 24.42 25.31
N MET A 300 32.96 23.35 26.04
CA MET A 300 33.51 23.04 27.33
C MET A 300 35.02 22.72 27.26
N LEU A 301 35.42 21.88 26.29
CA LEU A 301 36.83 21.58 26.03
C LEU A 301 37.63 22.84 25.70
N HIS A 302 37.09 23.70 24.83
CA HIS A 302 37.71 24.98 24.48
C HIS A 302 37.87 25.88 25.73
N ALA A 303 36.85 25.97 26.60
CA ALA A 303 36.92 26.76 27.84
C ALA A 303 37.93 26.21 28.81
N LEU A 304 38.03 24.88 29.02
CA LEU A 304 39.00 24.22 29.89
C LEU A 304 40.44 24.46 29.40
N LEU A 305 40.71 24.27 28.11
CA LEU A 305 42.03 24.53 27.52
C LEU A 305 42.41 26.01 27.63
N SER A 306 41.46 26.93 27.43
CA SER A 306 41.68 28.37 27.58
C SER A 306 41.98 28.78 29.04
N ALA A 307 41.34 28.12 30.01
CA ALA A 307 41.64 28.31 31.41
C ALA A 307 43.05 27.83 31.75
N ALA A 308 43.44 26.62 31.33
CA ALA A 308 44.78 26.06 31.50
C ALA A 308 45.87 26.94 30.86
N LEU A 309 45.56 27.53 29.67
CA LEU A 309 46.46 28.46 29.00
C LEU A 309 46.73 29.73 29.84
N ARG A 310 45.73 30.25 30.56
CA ARG A 310 45.89 31.42 31.44
C ARG A 310 46.75 31.16 32.66
N GLU A 311 46.68 29.95 33.19
CA GLU A 311 47.43 29.55 34.41
C GLU A 311 48.86 29.11 34.10
N THR A 312 49.17 28.73 32.87
CA THR A 312 50.43 28.20 32.44
C THR A 312 51.47 29.32 32.20
N GLN A 313 52.66 29.23 32.87
CA GLN A 313 53.76 30.18 32.70
C GLN A 313 54.87 29.71 31.73
N SER A 314 54.97 28.39 31.47
CA SER A 314 55.93 27.84 30.50
C SER A 314 55.56 28.21 29.06
N ALA A 315 56.56 28.80 28.36
CA ALA A 315 56.40 29.19 26.96
C ALA A 315 56.05 27.97 26.05
N GLU A 316 56.67 26.82 26.31
CA GLU A 316 56.45 25.58 25.58
C GLU A 316 55.05 25.03 25.81
N ALA A 317 54.61 24.99 27.09
CA ALA A 317 53.26 24.52 27.41
C ALA A 317 52.18 25.46 26.87
N ARG A 318 52.42 26.80 26.86
CA ARG A 318 51.51 27.77 26.22
C ARG A 318 51.37 27.53 24.73
N ALA A 319 52.46 27.20 24.02
CA ALA A 319 52.42 26.91 22.60
C ALA A 319 51.61 25.66 22.31
N VAL A 320 51.76 24.58 23.09
CA VAL A 320 50.99 23.33 22.96
C VAL A 320 49.51 23.54 23.24
N LEU A 321 49.16 24.29 24.30
CA LEU A 321 47.76 24.59 24.65
C LEU A 321 47.10 25.48 23.61
N THR A 322 47.79 26.46 23.06
CA THR A 322 47.28 27.32 21.98
C THR A 322 46.99 26.49 20.73
N ASP A 323 47.88 25.57 20.36
CA ASP A 323 47.64 24.65 19.24
C ASP A 323 46.41 23.74 19.47
N ALA A 324 46.29 23.19 20.68
CA ALA A 324 45.13 22.38 21.05
C ALA A 324 43.81 23.17 21.00
N ILE A 325 43.79 24.43 21.47
CA ILE A 325 42.65 25.32 21.41
C ILE A 325 42.25 25.56 19.96
N HIS A 326 43.20 25.84 19.07
CA HIS A 326 42.95 26.04 17.66
C HIS A 326 42.35 24.79 17.00
N ARG A 327 42.84 23.59 17.32
CA ARG A 327 42.35 22.31 16.82
C ARG A 327 40.92 22.03 17.26
N VAL A 328 40.61 22.24 18.55
CA VAL A 328 39.23 22.10 19.08
C VAL A 328 38.30 23.11 18.42
N GLY A 329 38.75 24.36 18.23
CA GLY A 329 37.98 25.37 17.48
C GLY A 329 37.70 24.99 16.04
N ALA A 330 38.70 24.43 15.34
CA ALA A 330 38.56 23.92 13.99
C ALA A 330 37.54 22.77 13.90
N MET A 331 37.62 21.81 14.88
CA MET A 331 36.64 20.72 14.95
C MET A 331 35.22 21.23 15.16
N ALA A 332 35.05 22.20 16.08
CA ALA A 332 33.73 22.81 16.34
C ALA A 332 33.18 23.53 15.12
N ALA A 333 34.01 24.29 14.39
CA ALA A 333 33.62 24.97 13.18
C ALA A 333 33.24 23.99 12.05
N ALA A 334 34.05 22.97 11.79
CA ALA A 334 33.81 21.93 10.83
C ALA A 334 32.47 21.22 11.10
N GLN A 335 32.23 20.88 12.35
CA GLN A 335 31.03 20.22 12.81
C GLN A 335 29.78 21.11 12.62
N GLN A 336 29.86 22.40 12.92
CA GLN A 336 28.75 23.34 12.73
C GLN A 336 28.33 23.43 11.24
N VAL A 337 29.32 23.42 10.35
CA VAL A 337 29.11 23.43 8.91
C VAL A 337 28.39 22.19 8.41
N LEU A 338 28.84 21.02 8.88
CA LEU A 338 28.30 19.72 8.44
C LEU A 338 26.84 19.50 8.89
N TYR A 339 26.45 20.12 10.00
CA TYR A 339 25.11 19.91 10.59
C TYR A 339 24.06 20.99 10.22
N GLN A 340 24.46 22.09 9.57
CA GLN A 340 23.51 23.08 9.04
C GLN A 340 22.79 22.59 7.77
N THR A 341 23.37 21.66 7.05
CA THR A 341 22.74 20.99 5.90
C THR A 341 21.94 19.79 6.36
N ASN A 342 20.63 19.83 6.20
CA ASN A 342 19.63 18.82 6.64
C ASN A 342 19.80 17.43 5.97
N ASN A 343 20.89 17.14 5.27
CA ASN A 343 21.11 15.91 4.52
C ASN A 343 22.26 15.10 5.16
N ALA A 344 21.92 14.06 5.90
CA ALA A 344 22.87 13.28 6.73
C ALA A 344 23.89 12.43 5.96
N ALA A 345 23.81 12.29 4.65
CA ALA A 345 24.64 11.34 3.89
C ALA A 345 25.72 12.00 3.01
N CYS A 346 25.44 13.14 2.38
CA CYS A 346 26.37 13.79 1.43
C CYS A 346 26.24 15.31 1.47
N TYR A 347 27.34 16.01 1.20
CA TYR A 347 27.41 17.47 1.15
C TYR A 347 27.85 17.97 -0.22
N SER A 348 27.27 19.06 -0.70
CA SER A 348 27.78 19.78 -1.86
C SER A 348 29.20 20.28 -1.56
N ALA A 349 30.17 19.87 -2.36
CA ALA A 349 31.56 20.30 -2.19
C ALA A 349 31.71 21.83 -2.20
N LYS A 350 30.89 22.51 -3.03
CA LYS A 350 30.87 23.97 -3.12
C LYS A 350 30.36 24.63 -1.83
N GLU A 351 29.22 24.14 -1.29
CA GLU A 351 28.64 24.68 -0.04
C GLU A 351 29.55 24.41 1.14
N PHE A 352 30.16 23.22 1.18
CA PHE A 352 31.14 22.82 2.17
C PHE A 352 32.35 23.79 2.18
N LEU A 353 33.02 23.99 1.03
CA LEU A 353 34.14 24.91 0.95
C LEU A 353 33.74 26.34 1.31
N ALA A 354 32.64 26.84 0.79
CA ALA A 354 32.13 28.18 1.05
C ALA A 354 32.00 28.43 2.57
N SER A 355 31.42 27.46 3.28
CA SER A 355 31.16 27.57 4.70
C SER A 355 32.44 27.50 5.56
N VAL A 356 33.37 26.59 5.25
CA VAL A 356 34.68 26.52 5.95
C VAL A 356 35.51 27.77 5.69
N CYS A 357 35.57 28.25 4.45
CA CYS A 357 36.28 29.47 4.08
C CYS A 357 35.69 30.72 4.75
N ALA A 358 34.34 30.84 4.79
CA ALA A 358 33.68 31.97 5.46
C ALA A 358 33.97 31.98 6.98
N SER A 359 33.96 30.80 7.61
CA SER A 359 34.34 30.70 9.06
C SER A 359 35.79 31.08 9.32
N ALA A 360 36.71 30.64 8.46
CA ALA A 360 38.11 30.96 8.59
C ALA A 360 38.38 32.47 8.34
N GLN A 361 37.71 33.08 7.37
CA GLN A 361 37.88 34.48 7.03
C GLN A 361 37.49 35.44 8.16
N GLN A 362 36.54 35.05 9.02
CA GLN A 362 36.16 35.83 10.21
C GLN A 362 37.32 36.01 11.22
N ALA A 363 38.28 35.08 11.22
CA ALA A 363 39.46 35.13 12.08
C ALA A 363 40.65 35.83 11.45
N PHE A 364 40.56 36.23 10.16
CA PHE A 364 41.67 36.88 9.45
C PHE A 364 41.74 38.37 9.76
N LYS A 365 42.96 38.93 9.67
CA LYS A 365 43.14 40.37 9.76
C LYS A 365 42.55 41.07 8.51
N PRO A 366 42.07 42.33 8.63
CA PRO A 366 41.72 43.12 7.50
C PRO A 366 42.91 43.22 6.50
N GLY A 367 42.63 43.02 5.18
CA GLY A 367 43.65 43.04 4.12
C GLY A 367 44.07 41.65 3.61
N ILE A 368 43.62 40.55 4.22
CA ILE A 368 43.85 39.20 3.69
C ILE A 368 42.64 38.80 2.84
N GLU A 369 42.84 38.57 1.53
CA GLU A 369 41.82 38.15 0.58
C GLU A 369 41.81 36.62 0.47
N LEU A 370 40.64 35.98 0.68
CA LEU A 370 40.46 34.56 0.52
C LEU A 370 39.54 34.29 -0.66
N GLN A 371 40.06 33.63 -1.68
CA GLN A 371 39.32 33.22 -2.87
C GLN A 371 39.18 31.69 -2.88
N PHE A 372 38.04 31.18 -3.33
CA PHE A 372 37.88 29.73 -3.45
C PHE A 372 37.16 29.30 -4.72
N GLU A 373 37.55 28.15 -5.27
CA GLU A 373 36.96 27.46 -6.40
C GLU A 373 36.59 26.02 -5.98
N SER A 374 35.45 25.52 -6.46
CA SER A 374 34.99 24.14 -6.13
C SER A 374 34.29 23.49 -7.31
N VAL A 375 34.35 22.17 -7.33
CA VAL A 375 33.56 21.31 -8.20
C VAL A 375 32.12 21.18 -7.66
N SER A 376 31.20 20.74 -8.53
CA SER A 376 29.76 20.57 -8.20
C SER A 376 29.41 19.19 -7.65
N GLU A 377 30.40 18.38 -7.27
CA GLU A 377 30.22 17.03 -6.75
C GLU A 377 29.78 17.01 -5.28
N GLN A 378 29.33 15.84 -4.84
CA GLN A 378 28.94 15.55 -3.47
C GLN A 378 30.14 14.93 -2.71
N LEU A 379 30.36 15.33 -1.47
CA LEU A 379 31.33 14.74 -0.52
C LEU A 379 30.59 13.85 0.46
N SER A 380 31.16 12.66 0.76
CA SER A 380 30.67 11.79 1.82
C SER A 380 30.95 12.38 3.21
N ASN A 381 30.16 12.01 4.21
CA ASN A 381 30.38 12.41 5.62
C ASN A 381 31.77 12.03 6.13
N ASP A 382 32.24 10.81 5.78
CA ASP A 382 33.55 10.29 6.23
C ASP A 382 34.72 11.09 5.65
N THR A 383 34.50 11.72 4.48
CA THR A 383 35.51 12.59 3.84
C THR A 383 35.40 14.03 4.31
N ALA A 384 34.18 14.54 4.51
CA ALA A 384 33.96 15.97 4.77
C ALA A 384 34.57 16.45 6.10
N MET A 385 34.47 15.67 7.20
CA MET A 385 34.98 16.07 8.48
C MET A 385 36.55 16.14 8.51
N PRO A 386 37.28 15.09 8.07
CA PRO A 386 38.74 15.21 7.94
C PRO A 386 39.17 16.34 7.00
N LEU A 387 38.45 16.52 5.89
CA LEU A 387 38.77 17.56 4.91
C LEU A 387 38.58 18.97 5.47
N ALA A 388 37.57 19.21 6.32
CA ALA A 388 37.37 20.48 6.99
C ALA A 388 38.53 20.84 7.95
N LEU A 389 38.99 19.82 8.71
CA LEU A 389 40.15 19.99 9.60
C LEU A 389 41.43 20.27 8.81
N ILE A 390 41.66 19.52 7.73
CA ILE A 390 42.80 19.75 6.82
C ILE A 390 42.77 21.18 6.30
N LEU A 391 41.64 21.60 5.74
CA LEU A 391 41.46 22.92 5.15
C LEU A 391 41.71 24.03 6.20
N ASN A 392 41.15 23.90 7.40
CA ASN A 392 41.32 24.87 8.44
C ASN A 392 42.81 24.97 8.92
N GLU A 393 43.50 23.83 9.06
CA GLU A 393 44.93 23.81 9.38
C GLU A 393 45.79 24.45 8.29
N LEU A 394 45.50 24.17 7.01
CA LEU A 394 46.19 24.76 5.86
C LEU A 394 45.94 26.27 5.76
N LEU A 395 44.70 26.74 5.96
CA LEU A 395 44.35 28.16 6.00
C LEU A 395 45.06 28.89 7.16
N THR A 396 45.08 28.28 8.35
CA THR A 396 45.76 28.83 9.51
C THR A 396 47.28 28.94 9.27
N ASN A 397 47.87 27.94 8.60
CA ASN A 397 49.31 27.97 8.24
C ASN A 397 49.60 29.02 7.18
N ALA A 398 48.75 29.18 6.16
CA ALA A 398 48.87 30.22 5.15
C ALA A 398 48.86 31.62 5.79
N VAL A 399 47.95 31.87 6.75
CA VAL A 399 47.89 33.17 7.44
C VAL A 399 49.13 33.37 8.34
N LYS A 400 49.54 32.35 9.17
CA LYS A 400 50.65 32.45 10.11
C LYS A 400 52.00 32.54 9.44
N HIS A 401 52.23 31.87 8.34
CA HIS A 401 53.54 31.69 7.72
C HIS A 401 53.64 32.32 6.34
N GLY A 402 52.54 32.29 5.54
CA GLY A 402 52.51 32.87 4.21
C GLY A 402 52.35 34.40 4.21
N VAL A 403 51.42 34.93 5.00
CA VAL A 403 51.11 36.34 5.09
C VAL A 403 51.79 37.08 6.26
N ASN A 404 52.55 36.35 7.10
CA ASN A 404 53.11 36.84 8.34
C ASN A 404 53.91 38.16 8.18
N GLY A 405 53.47 39.19 8.90
CA GLY A 405 54.12 40.52 8.90
C GLY A 405 53.73 41.45 7.78
N ARG A 406 52.89 41.01 6.82
CA ARG A 406 52.32 41.86 5.77
C ARG A 406 50.90 42.29 6.16
N ASN A 407 50.50 43.49 5.73
CA ASN A 407 49.13 43.99 5.91
C ASN A 407 48.17 43.52 4.82
N GLU A 408 48.68 42.96 3.73
CA GLU A 408 47.94 42.48 2.60
C GLU A 408 48.49 41.12 2.16
N GLY A 409 47.61 40.22 1.74
CA GLY A 409 47.96 38.90 1.24
C GLY A 409 46.80 38.21 0.57
N SER A 410 47.12 37.24 -0.29
CA SER A 410 46.10 36.46 -1.02
C SER A 410 46.26 34.99 -0.75
N ILE A 411 45.11 34.37 -0.39
CA ILE A 411 45.05 32.93 -0.19
C ILE A 411 44.01 32.37 -1.16
N ARG A 412 44.40 31.35 -1.93
CA ARG A 412 43.49 30.67 -2.88
C ARG A 412 43.29 29.25 -2.42
N VAL A 413 42.01 28.82 -2.40
CA VAL A 413 41.59 27.46 -2.08
C VAL A 413 40.93 26.88 -3.32
N GLY A 414 41.26 25.66 -3.70
CA GLY A 414 40.61 24.97 -4.80
C GLY A 414 40.37 23.52 -4.51
N LEU A 415 39.18 23.05 -4.84
CA LEU A 415 38.86 21.63 -4.86
C LEU A 415 38.56 21.25 -6.30
N ARG A 416 39.38 20.38 -6.87
CA ARG A 416 39.28 19.90 -8.23
C ARG A 416 39.12 18.39 -8.26
N LYS A 417 38.49 17.88 -9.31
CA LYS A 417 38.38 16.45 -9.59
C LYS A 417 39.33 16.09 -10.72
N ASP A 418 40.12 15.04 -10.50
CA ASP A 418 41.07 14.49 -11.47
C ASP A 418 40.81 12.96 -11.57
N GLY A 419 40.02 12.56 -12.55
CA GLY A 419 39.55 11.17 -12.68
C GLY A 419 38.73 10.72 -11.47
N ASP A 420 39.17 9.66 -10.78
CA ASP A 420 38.57 9.12 -9.56
C ASP A 420 39.05 9.80 -8.26
N HIS A 421 39.96 10.75 -8.37
CA HIS A 421 40.54 11.43 -7.23
C HIS A 421 40.05 12.88 -7.17
N PHE A 422 40.10 13.42 -5.95
CA PHE A 422 39.86 14.82 -5.68
C PHE A 422 41.20 15.42 -5.20
N ALA A 423 41.48 16.66 -5.54
CA ALA A 423 42.62 17.42 -5.09
C ALA A 423 42.17 18.72 -4.44
N LEU A 424 42.31 18.82 -3.12
CA LEU A 424 42.18 20.06 -2.36
C LEU A 424 43.54 20.75 -2.35
N HIS A 425 43.61 22.01 -2.80
CA HIS A 425 44.83 22.81 -2.68
C HIS A 425 44.54 24.12 -1.96
N VAL A 426 45.53 24.53 -1.18
CA VAL A 426 45.60 25.85 -0.54
C VAL A 426 46.91 26.49 -0.97
N GLU A 427 46.85 27.67 -1.51
CA GLU A 427 47.98 28.43 -2.06
C GLU A 427 48.04 29.80 -1.40
N ASP A 428 49.23 30.23 -0.94
CA ASP A 428 49.48 31.55 -0.42
C ASP A 428 50.57 32.26 -1.25
N ASP A 429 50.63 33.58 -1.16
CA ASP A 429 51.60 34.44 -1.84
C ASP A 429 52.83 34.73 -0.98
N GLY A 430 53.14 33.89 0.00
CA GLY A 430 54.20 34.02 0.95
C GLY A 430 55.58 33.61 0.42
N PRO A 431 56.59 33.46 1.36
CA PRO A 431 57.95 33.09 0.98
C PRO A 431 58.11 31.60 0.60
N GLY A 432 57.07 30.79 0.81
CA GLY A 432 57.12 29.35 0.65
C GLY A 432 57.92 28.65 1.76
N PHE A 433 57.85 27.32 1.81
CA PHE A 433 58.62 26.54 2.76
C PHE A 433 58.98 25.15 2.22
N GLU A 434 60.06 24.58 2.79
CA GLU A 434 60.45 23.20 2.55
C GLU A 434 59.99 22.34 3.73
N LEU A 435 59.57 21.11 3.49
CA LEU A 435 59.21 20.12 4.49
C LEU A 435 60.47 19.42 5.02
N PRO A 436 61.05 19.82 6.14
CA PRO A 436 62.16 19.06 6.75
C PRO A 436 61.62 17.76 7.34
N GLU A 437 62.32 16.65 7.16
CA GLU A 437 61.91 15.31 7.68
C GLU A 437 61.72 15.30 9.22
N ALA A 438 62.44 16.10 9.97
CA ALA A 438 62.36 16.15 11.43
C ALA A 438 61.10 16.85 11.98
N ARG A 439 60.43 17.73 11.22
CA ARG A 439 59.23 18.45 11.67
C ARG A 439 57.90 17.73 11.34
N ARG A 440 57.98 16.56 10.69
CA ARG A 440 56.77 15.80 10.25
C ARG A 440 55.90 15.27 11.38
N ARG A 441 56.39 15.19 12.64
CA ARG A 441 55.67 14.47 13.71
C ARG A 441 54.98 15.34 14.76
N SER A 442 55.29 16.62 14.89
CA SER A 442 54.81 17.47 15.99
C SER A 442 54.19 18.81 15.59
N SER A 443 53.91 19.03 14.30
CA SER A 443 53.34 20.26 13.76
C SER A 443 51.93 20.05 13.21
N GLY A 444 51.16 21.13 12.97
CA GLY A 444 49.87 21.08 12.29
C GLY A 444 49.88 20.30 10.97
N LEU A 445 51.02 20.31 10.24
CA LEU A 445 51.25 19.49 9.06
C LEU A 445 51.26 17.99 9.33
N GLY A 446 51.69 17.55 10.53
CA GLY A 446 51.58 16.15 10.97
C GLY A 446 50.12 15.70 11.10
N LEU A 447 49.22 16.57 11.57
CA LEU A 447 47.79 16.34 11.59
C LEU A 447 47.22 16.26 10.18
N VAL A 448 47.58 17.20 9.29
CA VAL A 448 47.15 17.19 7.89
C VAL A 448 47.52 15.87 7.19
N MET A 449 48.79 15.41 7.38
CA MET A 449 49.25 14.12 6.83
C MET A 449 48.49 12.92 7.41
N GLY A 450 48.20 12.95 8.73
CA GLY A 450 47.40 11.90 9.40
C GLY A 450 45.99 11.80 8.86
N LEU A 451 45.31 12.95 8.77
CA LEU A 451 43.95 13.04 8.25
C LEU A 451 43.86 12.72 6.74
N ALA A 452 44.87 13.18 5.95
CA ALA A 452 44.96 12.81 4.55
C ALA A 452 45.02 11.28 4.34
N ARG A 453 45.85 10.58 5.18
CA ARG A 453 45.90 9.10 5.15
C ARG A 453 44.57 8.46 5.55
N GLN A 454 43.88 9.03 6.53
CA GLN A 454 42.57 8.53 7.00
C GLN A 454 41.52 8.52 5.86
N ILE A 455 41.57 9.51 4.97
CA ILE A 455 40.70 9.56 3.77
C ILE A 455 41.31 8.89 2.54
N GLY A 456 42.29 7.99 2.74
CA GLY A 456 42.93 7.25 1.65
C GLY A 456 43.76 8.12 0.71
N GLY A 457 44.22 9.29 1.17
CA GLY A 457 44.92 10.29 0.40
C GLY A 457 46.37 10.52 0.74
N ALA A 458 47.03 11.45 0.01
CA ALA A 458 48.40 11.89 0.18
C ALA A 458 48.48 13.42 0.23
N PHE A 459 49.45 13.93 1.02
CA PHE A 459 49.76 15.35 1.16
C PHE A 459 51.05 15.69 0.44
N GLU A 460 51.05 16.74 -0.39
CA GLU A 460 52.16 17.24 -1.18
C GLU A 460 52.33 18.75 -0.97
N VAL A 461 53.53 19.25 -1.06
CA VAL A 461 53.82 20.68 -1.01
C VAL A 461 54.72 21.05 -2.17
N ASP A 462 54.25 22.00 -2.96
CA ASP A 462 55.00 22.59 -4.09
C ASP A 462 55.49 23.96 -3.69
N ARG A 463 56.78 24.26 -3.97
CA ARG A 463 57.39 25.58 -3.80
C ARG A 463 57.27 26.33 -5.10
N LEU A 464 56.33 27.26 -5.10
CA LEU A 464 56.16 28.30 -6.13
C LEU A 464 56.57 29.63 -5.52
N PRO A 465 56.46 30.80 -6.22
CA PRO A 465 56.39 32.07 -5.51
C PRO A 465 55.20 32.00 -4.53
N GLY A 466 55.50 31.58 -3.25
CA GLY A 466 54.51 31.17 -2.28
C GLY A 466 54.59 29.66 -1.93
N ALA A 467 53.62 29.14 -1.14
CA ALA A 467 53.44 27.72 -0.89
C ALA A 467 52.10 27.23 -1.46
N ARG A 468 52.17 26.09 -2.16
CA ARG A 468 50.95 25.36 -2.54
C ARG A 468 50.93 24.01 -1.81
N CYS A 469 49.97 23.85 -0.90
CA CYS A 469 49.73 22.62 -0.18
C CYS A 469 48.58 21.87 -0.88
N THR A 470 48.82 20.63 -1.28
CA THR A 470 47.81 19.80 -2.02
C THR A 470 47.54 18.51 -1.26
N VAL A 471 46.27 18.19 -1.06
CA VAL A 471 45.81 16.89 -0.55
C VAL A 471 45.02 16.20 -1.65
N ARG A 472 45.52 15.06 -2.08
CA ARG A 472 44.83 14.20 -3.06
C ARG A 472 44.17 13.06 -2.30
N PHE A 473 42.87 12.77 -2.59
CA PHE A 473 42.13 11.75 -1.89
C PHE A 473 41.05 11.11 -2.82
N ARG A 474 40.53 9.96 -2.38
CA ARG A 474 39.36 9.35 -2.99
C ARG A 474 38.14 9.67 -2.15
N ASN A 475 37.04 10.06 -2.81
CA ASN A 475 35.74 10.24 -2.18
C ASN A 475 34.99 8.91 -2.33
N GLU A 476 35.15 8.00 -1.38
CA GLU A 476 34.40 6.76 -1.36
C GLU A 476 32.90 7.08 -1.18
N ARG A 477 32.12 6.90 -2.25
CA ARG A 477 30.67 6.89 -2.13
C ARG A 477 30.30 5.70 -1.26
N THR A 478 29.84 5.94 -0.05
CA THR A 478 29.15 4.91 0.74
C THR A 478 27.89 4.54 -0.02
N LEU A 479 27.94 3.46 -0.81
CA LEU A 479 26.78 2.81 -1.42
C LEU A 479 25.99 2.15 -0.29
N HIS A 480 25.19 2.92 0.43
CA HIS A 480 24.05 2.39 1.13
C HIS A 480 22.85 2.57 0.23
N GLN A 481 22.53 1.46 -0.47
CA GLN A 481 21.24 1.22 -1.12
C GLN A 481 20.12 1.10 -0.08
#